data_4009478662550aecb3e1855e409439c3
#
_entry.id   4009478662550aecb3e1855e409439c3
#
_cell.length_a   1.000
_cell.length_b   1.000
_cell.length_c   1.000
_cell.angle_alpha   90.00
_cell.angle_beta   90.00
_cell.angle_gamma   90.00
#
_symmetry.space_group_name_H-M   'P 1'
#
loop_
_entity.id
_entity.type
_entity.pdbx_description
1 polymer ?
#
loop_
_entity_poly.entity_id
_entity_poly.type
_entity_poly.pdbx_seq_one_letter_code
_entity_poly.pdbx_strand_id
1 'polypeptide(L)'
;MSSVLIVGGDQIEGIKEVFGNYGIDQVNHWSGRKAGDSNKVIPQNTKVIVLITKWINHSITYKLKRNAVRRGIKVIYTPNGSRERLSEIIEQNALSPSLKHVLKH
;
A
#
# COMPACT_ATOMS: atom_id res chain seq x y z
N MET A 1 -5.89 7.74 13.55
CA MET A 1 -5.19 6.47 13.37
C MET A 1 -4.78 6.28 11.92
N SER A 2 -3.63 5.68 11.70
CA SER A 2 -3.10 5.47 10.36
C SER A 2 -3.54 4.10 9.84
N SER A 3 -3.87 4.04 8.56
CA SER A 3 -4.20 2.79 7.90
C SER A 3 -3.39 2.62 6.62
N VAL A 4 -3.31 1.39 6.15
CA VAL A 4 -2.66 1.02 4.91
C VAL A 4 -3.70 0.43 3.98
N LEU A 5 -3.65 0.80 2.72
CA LEU A 5 -4.46 0.19 1.68
C LEU A 5 -3.55 -0.71 0.84
N ILE A 6 -3.89 -1.99 0.78
CA ILE A 6 -3.17 -2.96 -0.05
C ILE A 6 -4.03 -3.25 -1.27
N VAL A 7 -3.47 -3.08 -2.46
CA VAL A 7 -4.21 -3.33 -3.70
C VAL A 7 -3.50 -4.43 -4.49
N GLY A 8 -4.25 -5.46 -4.79
CA GLY A 8 -3.77 -6.63 -5.53
C GLY A 8 -3.57 -7.85 -4.66
N GLY A 9 -3.61 -9.02 -5.29
CA GLY A 9 -3.36 -10.29 -4.62
C GLY A 9 -4.49 -10.78 -3.74
N ASP A 10 -4.38 -12.06 -3.36
CA ASP A 10 -5.36 -12.71 -2.48
C ASP A 10 -4.78 -13.03 -1.11
N GLN A 11 -3.47 -13.27 -1.05
CA GLN A 11 -2.78 -13.65 0.18
C GLN A 11 -1.91 -12.49 0.64
N ILE A 12 -2.40 -11.73 1.61
CA ILE A 12 -1.75 -10.50 2.07
C ILE A 12 -1.34 -10.58 3.54
N GLU A 13 -1.40 -11.77 4.16
CA GLU A 13 -1.07 -11.92 5.58
C GLU A 13 0.36 -11.50 5.89
N GLY A 14 1.30 -11.84 4.99
CA GLY A 14 2.69 -11.43 5.15
C GLY A 14 2.85 -9.91 5.14
N ILE A 15 2.10 -9.25 4.27
CA ILE A 15 2.13 -7.78 4.17
C ILE A 15 1.53 -7.15 5.44
N LYS A 16 0.41 -7.69 5.91
CA LYS A 16 -0.20 -7.22 7.16
C LYS A 16 0.78 -7.34 8.33
N GLU A 17 1.49 -8.46 8.40
CA GLU A 17 2.46 -8.70 9.46
C GLU A 17 3.58 -7.65 9.44
N VAL A 18 4.09 -7.33 8.25
CA VAL A 18 5.13 -6.31 8.11
C VAL A 18 4.63 -4.97 8.65
N PHE A 19 3.45 -4.53 8.26
CA PHE A 19 2.93 -3.25 8.73
C PHE A 19 2.55 -3.30 10.22
N GLY A 20 2.14 -4.46 10.72
CA GLY A 20 1.92 -4.64 12.16
C GLY A 20 3.18 -4.38 12.97
N ASN A 21 4.33 -4.78 12.45
CA ASN A 21 5.62 -4.52 13.09
C ASN A 21 5.96 -3.03 13.16
N TYR A 22 5.33 -2.22 12.30
CA TYR A 22 5.48 -0.76 12.35
C TYR A 22 4.35 -0.08 13.12
N GLY A 23 3.53 -0.87 13.83
CA GLY A 23 2.45 -0.33 14.64
C GLY A 23 1.18 0.01 13.88
N ILE A 24 1.04 -0.45 12.64
CA ILE A 24 -0.15 -0.21 11.82
C ILE A 24 -1.00 -1.48 11.82
N ASP A 25 -2.15 -1.42 12.47
CA ASP A 25 -3.05 -2.56 12.58
C ASP A 25 -4.31 -2.44 11.71
N GLN A 26 -4.56 -1.27 11.16
CA GLN A 26 -5.69 -1.07 10.25
C GLN A 26 -5.23 -1.25 8.81
N VAL A 27 -5.66 -2.35 8.20
CA VAL A 27 -5.28 -2.69 6.83
C VAL A 27 -6.57 -2.92 6.03
N ASN A 28 -6.68 -2.20 4.92
CA ASN A 28 -7.74 -2.41 3.95
C ASN A 28 -7.16 -3.11 2.73
N HIS A 29 -7.93 -3.98 2.11
CA HIS A 29 -7.47 -4.74 0.96
C HIS A 29 -8.47 -4.68 -0.19
N TRP A 30 -7.99 -4.29 -1.37
CA TRP A 30 -8.74 -4.35 -2.62
C TRP A 30 -8.06 -5.35 -3.54
N SER A 31 -8.85 -6.21 -4.18
CA SER A 31 -8.29 -7.25 -5.05
C SER A 31 -7.54 -6.69 -6.26
N GLY A 32 -7.96 -5.51 -6.73
CA GLY A 32 -7.35 -4.89 -7.90
C GLY A 32 -7.68 -5.56 -9.22
N ARG A 33 -8.57 -6.55 -9.21
CA ARG A 33 -8.93 -7.32 -10.42
C ARG A 33 -10.17 -6.79 -11.11
N LYS A 34 -11.04 -6.14 -10.37
CA LYS A 34 -12.32 -5.65 -10.89
C LYS A 34 -12.20 -4.24 -11.40
N ALA A 35 -12.77 -3.96 -12.55
CA ALA A 35 -12.76 -2.62 -13.13
C ALA A 35 -13.35 -1.58 -12.16
N GLY A 36 -14.33 -1.97 -11.36
CA GLY A 36 -14.94 -1.09 -10.38
C GLY A 36 -14.00 -0.65 -9.26
N ASP A 37 -12.91 -1.38 -9.03
CA ASP A 37 -11.95 -1.01 -7.99
C ASP A 37 -11.28 0.34 -8.28
N SER A 38 -11.18 0.73 -9.56
CA SER A 38 -10.59 2.01 -9.92
C SER A 38 -11.45 3.21 -9.50
N ASN A 39 -12.74 2.97 -9.23
CA ASN A 39 -13.68 4.01 -8.84
C ASN A 39 -13.92 4.05 -7.34
N LYS A 40 -13.31 3.14 -6.58
CA LYS A 40 -13.44 3.14 -5.12
C LYS A 40 -12.70 4.33 -4.52
N VAL A 41 -13.28 4.86 -3.45
CA VAL A 41 -12.68 5.96 -2.73
C VAL A 41 -11.64 5.42 -1.75
N ILE A 42 -10.43 5.98 -1.79
CA ILE A 42 -9.39 5.63 -0.84
C ILE A 42 -9.83 6.05 0.57
N PRO A 43 -9.79 5.14 1.55
CA PRO A 43 -10.18 5.50 2.92
C PRO A 43 -9.45 6.71 3.46
N GLN A 44 -10.14 7.53 4.25
CA GLN A 44 -9.60 8.81 4.71
C GLN A 44 -8.33 8.67 5.55
N ASN A 45 -8.21 7.61 6.31
CA ASN A 45 -7.08 7.41 7.22
C ASN A 45 -5.87 6.78 6.54
N THR A 46 -5.93 6.58 5.22
CA THR A 46 -4.86 5.92 4.50
C THR A 46 -3.61 6.79 4.46
N LYS A 47 -2.51 6.26 4.95
CA LYS A 47 -1.21 6.94 4.92
C LYS A 47 -0.27 6.33 3.89
N VAL A 48 -0.46 5.06 3.58
CA VAL A 48 0.37 4.33 2.63
C VAL A 48 -0.52 3.44 1.77
N ILE A 49 -0.24 3.41 0.47
CA ILE A 49 -0.87 2.47 -0.46
C ILE A 49 0.21 1.53 -0.94
N VAL A 50 -0.03 0.22 -0.82
CA VAL A 50 0.85 -0.80 -1.35
C VAL A 50 0.22 -1.37 -2.60
N LEU A 51 0.90 -1.25 -3.74
CA LEU A 51 0.44 -1.78 -5.02
C LEU A 51 1.24 -3.05 -5.32
N ILE A 52 0.54 -4.19 -5.36
CA ILE A 52 1.15 -5.46 -5.74
C ILE A 52 1.06 -5.57 -7.25
N THR A 53 2.13 -5.16 -7.92
CA THR A 53 2.12 -4.85 -9.34
C THR A 53 1.85 -6.06 -10.24
N LYS A 54 2.18 -7.26 -9.77
CA LYS A 54 2.00 -8.48 -10.55
C LYS A 54 0.51 -8.83 -10.78
N TRP A 55 -0.37 -8.35 -9.89
CA TRP A 55 -1.77 -8.77 -9.89
C TRP A 55 -2.77 -7.64 -10.04
N ILE A 56 -2.34 -6.48 -10.53
CA ILE A 56 -3.26 -5.35 -10.70
C ILE A 56 -3.25 -4.83 -12.13
N ASN A 57 -4.38 -4.27 -12.53
CA ASN A 57 -4.56 -3.65 -13.83
C ASN A 57 -3.85 -2.30 -13.86
N HIS A 58 -3.20 -1.98 -15.00
CA HIS A 58 -2.50 -0.71 -15.16
C HIS A 58 -3.39 0.52 -14.98
N SER A 59 -4.63 0.46 -15.43
CA SER A 59 -5.54 1.60 -15.29
C SER A 59 -5.86 1.87 -13.82
N ILE A 60 -6.00 0.82 -13.00
CA ILE A 60 -6.21 0.96 -11.56
C ILE A 60 -4.99 1.61 -10.92
N THR A 61 -3.81 1.13 -11.26
CA THR A 61 -2.54 1.67 -10.75
C THR A 61 -2.44 3.15 -11.04
N TYR A 62 -2.71 3.55 -12.27
CA TYR A 62 -2.62 4.94 -12.68
C TYR A 62 -3.58 5.85 -11.90
N LYS A 63 -4.84 5.44 -11.77
CA LYS A 63 -5.84 6.21 -11.04
C LYS A 63 -5.53 6.33 -9.56
N LEU A 64 -5.11 5.22 -8.95
CA LEU A 64 -4.74 5.22 -7.54
C LEU A 64 -3.54 6.12 -7.29
N LYS A 65 -2.54 6.05 -8.15
CA LYS A 65 -1.36 6.90 -8.02
C LYS A 65 -1.72 8.39 -8.10
N ARG A 66 -2.58 8.76 -9.05
CA ARG A 66 -3.05 10.15 -9.18
C ARG A 66 -3.75 10.62 -7.92
N ASN A 67 -4.65 9.81 -7.40
CA ASN A 67 -5.41 10.15 -6.20
C ASN A 67 -4.51 10.22 -4.98
N ALA A 68 -3.55 9.32 -4.88
CA ALA A 68 -2.59 9.30 -3.78
C ALA A 68 -1.74 10.58 -3.79
N VAL A 69 -1.23 10.97 -4.94
CA VAL A 69 -0.43 12.20 -5.07
C VAL A 69 -1.24 13.41 -4.63
N ARG A 70 -2.49 13.48 -5.06
CA ARG A 70 -3.39 14.58 -4.71
C ARG A 70 -3.57 14.72 -3.20
N ARG A 71 -3.60 13.60 -2.49
CA ARG A 71 -3.86 13.54 -1.06
C ARG A 71 -2.59 13.44 -0.21
N GLY A 72 -1.42 13.46 -0.84
CA GLY A 72 -0.16 13.33 -0.14
C GLY A 72 0.09 11.96 0.46
N ILE A 73 -0.50 10.91 -0.13
CA ILE A 73 -0.35 9.53 0.35
C ILE A 73 0.86 8.90 -0.33
N LYS A 74 1.69 8.20 0.46
CA LYS A 74 2.83 7.46 -0.08
C LYS A 74 2.37 6.20 -0.81
N VAL A 75 3.01 5.91 -1.94
CA VAL A 75 2.73 4.71 -2.71
C VAL A 75 3.98 3.83 -2.74
N ILE A 76 3.81 2.58 -2.35
CA ILE A 76 4.87 1.57 -2.37
C ILE A 76 4.50 0.53 -3.40
N TYR A 77 5.45 0.20 -4.27
CA TYR A 77 5.27 -0.85 -5.27
C TYR A 77 6.01 -2.10 -4.82
N THR A 78 5.32 -3.23 -4.83
CA THR A 78 5.96 -4.52 -4.57
C THR A 78 5.49 -5.51 -5.63
N PRO A 79 6.38 -6.41 -6.12
CA PRO A 79 5.99 -7.33 -7.19
C PRO A 79 5.03 -8.43 -6.74
N ASN A 80 5.08 -8.81 -5.46
CA ASN A 80 4.27 -9.90 -4.94
C ASN A 80 4.00 -9.70 -3.45
N GLY A 81 3.38 -10.71 -2.80
CA GLY A 81 3.03 -10.64 -1.38
C GLY A 81 4.13 -11.08 -0.42
N SER A 82 5.37 -11.17 -0.86
CA SER A 82 6.49 -11.61 -0.03
C SER A 82 6.80 -10.60 1.09
N ARG A 83 6.84 -11.09 2.34
CA ARG A 83 7.23 -10.27 3.49
C ARG A 83 8.65 -9.75 3.34
N GLU A 84 9.55 -10.63 2.94
CA GLU A 84 10.96 -10.29 2.82
C GLU A 84 11.18 -9.20 1.79
N ARG A 85 10.54 -9.33 0.64
CA ARG A 85 10.66 -8.33 -0.41
C ARG A 85 10.08 -6.99 0.02
N LEU A 86 8.91 -7.01 0.65
CA LEU A 86 8.30 -5.78 1.14
C LEU A 86 9.16 -5.13 2.22
N SER A 87 9.70 -5.93 3.13
CA SER A 87 10.59 -5.42 4.18
C SER A 87 11.81 -4.73 3.58
N GLU A 88 12.42 -5.31 2.54
CA GLU A 88 13.54 -4.69 1.84
C GLU A 88 13.14 -3.34 1.23
N ILE A 89 11.98 -3.30 0.58
CA ILE A 89 11.49 -2.08 -0.05
C ILE A 89 11.26 -0.99 1.00
N ILE A 90 10.66 -1.33 2.12
CA ILE A 90 10.42 -0.37 3.20
C ILE A 90 11.73 0.11 3.79
N GLU A 91 12.70 -0.79 4.01
CA GLU A 91 14.00 -0.42 4.53
C GLU A 91 14.73 0.55 3.59
N GLN A 92 14.66 0.32 2.29
CA GLN A 92 15.24 1.23 1.31
C GLN A 92 14.56 2.60 1.35
N ASN A 93 13.24 2.62 1.50
CA ASN A 93 12.48 3.87 1.58
C ASN A 93 12.60 4.52 2.96
N ALA A 94 12.92 3.76 4.00
CA ALA A 94 13.14 4.30 5.33
C ALA A 94 14.39 5.20 5.41
N LEU A 95 15.24 5.13 4.40
CA LEU A 95 16.30 6.12 4.25
C LEU A 95 15.72 7.49 3.90
N SER A 96 14.45 7.52 3.47
CA SER A 96 13.70 8.76 3.27
C SER A 96 13.01 9.12 4.58
N PRO A 97 13.32 10.27 5.18
CA PRO A 97 12.71 10.67 6.46
C PRO A 97 11.18 10.73 6.41
N SER A 98 10.61 11.08 5.28
CA SER A 98 9.16 11.22 5.15
C SER A 98 8.42 9.89 5.32
N LEU A 99 8.93 8.81 4.73
CA LEU A 99 8.30 7.51 4.88
C LEU A 99 8.44 6.97 6.28
N LYS A 100 9.64 7.11 6.86
CA LYS A 100 9.90 6.69 8.22
C LYS A 100 8.94 7.38 9.20
N HIS A 101 8.70 8.66 9.00
CA HIS A 101 7.77 9.42 9.82
C HIS A 101 6.34 8.88 9.70
N VAL A 102 5.89 8.58 8.48
CA VAL A 102 4.56 8.05 8.24
C VAL A 102 4.37 6.70 8.93
N LEU A 103 5.35 5.82 8.84
CA LEU A 103 5.24 4.46 9.38
C LEU A 103 5.34 4.41 10.90
N LYS A 104 5.96 5.42 11.54
CA LYS A 104 6.08 5.47 13.00
C LYS A 104 4.87 6.10 13.69
N HIS A 105 3.99 6.67 12.93
CA HIS A 105 2.78 7.30 13.43
C HIS A 105 1.55 6.62 12.84
#